data_28bf2d915e70238f8a91ac4bab14746d
#
_entry.id   28bf2d915e70238f8a91ac4bab14746d
#
_cell.length_a   1.000
_cell.length_b   1.000
_cell.length_c   1.000
_cell.angle_alpha   90.00
_cell.angle_beta   90.00
_cell.angle_gamma   90.00
#
_symmetry.space_group_name_H-M   'P 1'
#
loop_
_entity.id
_entity.type
_entity.pdbx_description
1 polymer ?
#
loop_
_entity_poly.entity_id
_entity_poly.type
_entity_poly.pdbx_seq_one_letter_code
_entity_poly.pdbx_strand_id
1 'polypeptide(L)'
;LTDLAVSKMEEEITAQRDELVAVEESARQNLDALAVRLGQLNAHIIRLDALGRRLVTMADLEEGEFDFSEAPPQGGPDAGDIGLSVESRELSAMLDELALRIDDRAAQLGVLDRVMARRSLRDEQNPEGRPIRSGWLSSYYGKRADPFTGKQKFHHGVDFAGSAGSEVLAVASGVVTYSGDRRAYGNMVEVNHGNGLITRYGHADSTLVQVGETVTKGQAIALMGSTGRSTGPHVHFEVLKNGRKVNPLKYVQP
;
A
#
# COMPACT_ATOMS: atom_id res chain seq x y z
N LEU A 1 -4.48 -82.53 24.24
CA LEU A 1 -3.89 -81.70 23.14
C LEU A 1 -4.88 -80.64 22.64
N THR A 2 -6.20 -80.90 22.65
CA THR A 2 -7.27 -80.01 22.23
C THR A 2 -7.43 -78.83 23.22
N ASP A 3 -7.38 -79.06 24.52
CA ASP A 3 -7.56 -78.00 25.52
C ASP A 3 -6.42 -76.95 25.52
N LEU A 4 -5.19 -77.36 25.29
CA LEU A 4 -4.06 -76.49 25.24
C LEU A 4 -4.07 -75.61 23.97
N ALA A 5 -4.60 -76.11 22.85
CA ALA A 5 -4.77 -75.40 21.62
C ALA A 5 -5.90 -74.36 21.72
N VAL A 6 -6.99 -74.72 22.40
CA VAL A 6 -8.12 -73.80 22.67
C VAL A 6 -7.69 -72.67 23.59
N SER A 7 -6.99 -72.97 24.69
CA SER A 7 -6.46 -71.91 25.60
C SER A 7 -5.52 -70.95 24.93
N LYS A 8 -4.60 -71.38 24.06
CA LYS A 8 -3.73 -70.54 23.28
C LYS A 8 -4.49 -69.59 22.30
N MET A 9 -5.53 -70.17 21.68
CA MET A 9 -6.35 -69.40 20.73
C MET A 9 -7.19 -68.34 21.45
N GLU A 10 -7.68 -68.62 22.67
CA GLU A 10 -8.37 -67.64 23.53
C GLU A 10 -7.44 -66.54 23.98
N GLU A 11 -6.20 -66.89 24.35
CA GLU A 11 -5.18 -65.87 24.68
C GLU A 11 -4.84 -64.96 23.47
N GLU A 12 -4.68 -65.55 22.28
CA GLU A 12 -4.41 -64.76 21.05
C GLU A 12 -5.61 -63.87 20.68
N ILE A 13 -6.84 -64.35 20.78
CA ILE A 13 -8.04 -63.56 20.54
C ILE A 13 -8.15 -62.40 21.53
N THR A 14 -7.83 -62.64 22.79
CA THR A 14 -7.86 -61.60 23.83
C THR A 14 -6.80 -60.53 23.55
N ALA A 15 -5.58 -60.95 23.22
CA ALA A 15 -4.49 -60.01 22.87
C ALA A 15 -4.83 -59.17 21.62
N GLN A 16 -5.39 -59.79 20.57
CA GLN A 16 -5.83 -59.05 19.36
C GLN A 16 -6.97 -58.07 19.66
N ARG A 17 -7.88 -58.47 20.57
CA ARG A 17 -8.98 -57.59 20.99
C ARG A 17 -8.48 -56.37 21.78
N ASP A 18 -7.52 -56.56 22.68
CA ASP A 18 -6.91 -55.53 23.45
C ASP A 18 -6.09 -54.57 22.54
N GLU A 19 -5.39 -55.10 21.54
CA GLU A 19 -4.69 -54.32 20.53
C GLU A 19 -5.65 -53.46 19.68
N LEU A 20 -6.77 -54.05 19.24
CA LEU A 20 -7.82 -53.36 18.49
C LEU A 20 -8.42 -52.19 19.32
N VAL A 21 -8.72 -52.40 20.58
CA VAL A 21 -9.24 -51.37 21.48
C VAL A 21 -8.21 -50.23 21.65
N ALA A 22 -6.92 -50.56 21.79
CA ALA A 22 -5.87 -49.54 21.90
C ALA A 22 -5.70 -48.73 20.61
N VAL A 23 -5.80 -49.36 19.45
CA VAL A 23 -5.76 -48.70 18.14
C VAL A 23 -6.96 -47.78 17.95
N GLU A 24 -8.17 -48.28 18.32
CA GLU A 24 -9.41 -47.47 18.23
C GLU A 24 -9.36 -46.23 19.12
N GLU A 25 -8.89 -46.40 20.38
CA GLU A 25 -8.73 -45.30 21.32
C GLU A 25 -7.70 -44.26 20.81
N SER A 26 -6.56 -44.74 20.26
CA SER A 26 -5.55 -43.87 19.67
C SER A 26 -6.08 -43.10 18.44
N ALA A 27 -6.84 -43.77 17.57
CA ALA A 27 -7.48 -43.16 16.42
C ALA A 27 -8.48 -42.07 16.84
N ARG A 28 -9.29 -42.35 17.87
CA ARG A 28 -10.24 -41.38 18.42
C ARG A 28 -9.54 -40.14 19.00
N GLN A 29 -8.47 -40.32 19.78
CA GLN A 29 -7.67 -39.22 20.34
C GLN A 29 -7.04 -38.37 19.22
N ASN A 30 -6.58 -38.98 18.15
CA ASN A 30 -6.05 -38.27 16.99
C ASN A 30 -7.12 -37.44 16.28
N LEU A 31 -8.33 -37.98 16.10
CA LEU A 31 -9.47 -37.27 15.52
C LEU A 31 -9.88 -36.07 16.38
N ASP A 32 -9.96 -36.23 17.69
CA ASP A 32 -10.26 -35.14 18.62
C ASP A 32 -9.21 -34.03 18.55
N ALA A 33 -7.93 -34.40 18.50
CA ALA A 33 -6.83 -33.43 18.34
C ALA A 33 -6.90 -32.67 17.01
N LEU A 34 -7.24 -33.35 15.92
CA LEU A 34 -7.44 -32.74 14.60
C LEU A 34 -8.65 -31.79 14.59
N ALA A 35 -9.75 -32.17 15.22
CA ALA A 35 -10.94 -31.33 15.35
C ALA A 35 -10.65 -30.03 16.12
N VAL A 36 -9.90 -30.11 17.22
CA VAL A 36 -9.44 -28.93 17.97
C VAL A 36 -8.56 -28.03 17.09
N ARG A 37 -7.62 -28.59 16.36
CA ARG A 37 -6.74 -27.85 15.45
C ARG A 37 -7.51 -27.16 14.33
N LEU A 38 -8.49 -27.85 13.76
CA LEU A 38 -9.40 -27.29 12.75
C LEU A 38 -10.17 -26.07 13.30
N GLY A 39 -10.70 -26.18 14.52
CA GLY A 39 -11.33 -25.04 15.22
C GLY A 39 -10.40 -23.85 15.41
N GLN A 40 -9.13 -24.10 15.76
CA GLN A 40 -8.13 -23.04 15.88
C GLN A 40 -7.82 -22.36 14.54
N LEU A 41 -7.67 -23.14 13.46
CA LEU A 41 -7.43 -22.60 12.11
C LEU A 41 -8.62 -21.77 11.62
N ASN A 42 -9.84 -22.24 11.85
CA ASN A 42 -11.04 -21.48 11.51
C ASN A 42 -11.11 -20.14 12.28
N ALA A 43 -10.75 -20.14 13.56
CA ALA A 43 -10.65 -18.90 14.35
C ALA A 43 -9.57 -17.94 13.80
N HIS A 44 -8.48 -18.45 13.23
CA HIS A 44 -7.49 -17.61 12.56
C HIS A 44 -8.04 -16.99 11.27
N ILE A 45 -8.77 -17.74 10.46
CA ILE A 45 -9.43 -17.20 9.25
C ILE A 45 -10.39 -16.08 9.61
N ILE A 46 -11.24 -16.27 10.62
CA ILE A 46 -12.16 -15.21 11.07
C ILE A 46 -11.42 -13.92 11.44
N ARG A 47 -10.24 -14.03 12.06
CA ARG A 47 -9.41 -12.85 12.38
C ARG A 47 -8.82 -12.21 11.14
N LEU A 48 -8.37 -13.02 10.15
CA LEU A 48 -7.87 -12.53 8.87
C LEU A 48 -8.98 -11.84 8.07
N ASP A 49 -10.18 -12.38 8.06
CA ASP A 49 -11.36 -11.76 7.44
C ASP A 49 -11.66 -10.39 8.09
N ALA A 50 -11.61 -10.31 9.42
CA ALA A 50 -11.79 -9.05 10.14
C ALA A 50 -10.69 -8.02 9.80
N LEU A 51 -9.44 -8.48 9.70
CA LEU A 51 -8.31 -7.63 9.31
C LEU A 51 -8.46 -7.16 7.85
N GLY A 52 -8.81 -8.05 6.93
CA GLY A 52 -9.06 -7.73 5.53
C GLY A 52 -10.13 -6.64 5.38
N ARG A 53 -11.30 -6.79 6.02
CA ARG A 53 -12.35 -5.77 6.02
C ARG A 53 -11.86 -4.42 6.56
N ARG A 54 -11.09 -4.44 7.66
CA ARG A 54 -10.52 -3.22 8.22
C ARG A 54 -9.54 -2.54 7.26
N LEU A 55 -8.71 -3.30 6.55
CA LEU A 55 -7.78 -2.76 5.55
C LEU A 55 -8.51 -2.17 4.35
N VAL A 56 -9.58 -2.81 3.85
CA VAL A 56 -10.46 -2.28 2.80
C VAL A 56 -11.03 -0.92 3.22
N THR A 57 -11.59 -0.83 4.44
CA THR A 57 -12.13 0.42 4.97
C THR A 57 -11.05 1.51 5.12
N MET A 58 -9.86 1.15 5.63
CA MET A 58 -8.73 2.10 5.75
C MET A 58 -8.18 2.56 4.39
N ALA A 59 -8.26 1.71 3.38
CA ALA A 59 -7.85 2.02 2.02
C ALA A 59 -8.92 2.80 1.24
N ASP A 60 -10.09 3.08 1.83
CA ASP A 60 -11.21 3.77 1.17
C ASP A 60 -11.55 3.12 -0.19
N LEU A 61 -11.63 1.78 -0.20
CA LEU A 61 -12.03 0.97 -1.35
C LEU A 61 -13.54 0.73 -1.30
N GLU A 62 -14.18 0.60 -2.47
CA GLU A 62 -15.63 0.37 -2.54
C GLU A 62 -16.00 -1.00 -1.94
N GLU A 63 -17.12 -1.04 -1.20
CA GLU A 63 -17.68 -2.30 -0.69
C GLU A 63 -18.05 -3.20 -1.87
N GLY A 64 -17.49 -4.41 -1.90
CA GLY A 64 -17.71 -5.41 -2.95
C GLY A 64 -16.53 -5.71 -3.86
N GLU A 65 -15.47 -4.87 -3.90
CA GLU A 65 -14.23 -5.21 -4.61
C GLU A 65 -13.44 -6.33 -3.92
N PHE A 66 -13.56 -6.41 -2.59
CA PHE A 66 -12.94 -7.45 -1.75
C PHE A 66 -13.96 -7.95 -0.74
N ASP A 67 -14.46 -9.16 -0.90
CA ASP A 67 -15.41 -9.75 0.03
C ASP A 67 -14.74 -10.77 0.96
N PHE A 68 -14.50 -10.33 2.19
CA PHE A 68 -14.00 -11.17 3.28
C PHE A 68 -15.13 -11.78 4.13
N SER A 69 -16.40 -11.67 3.73
CA SER A 69 -17.55 -12.18 4.47
C SER A 69 -18.10 -13.47 3.89
N GLU A 70 -17.99 -13.68 2.59
CA GLU A 70 -18.51 -14.86 1.91
C GLU A 70 -17.45 -15.96 1.75
N ALA A 71 -17.90 -17.21 1.81
CA ALA A 71 -17.06 -18.34 1.44
C ALA A 71 -16.87 -18.36 -0.09
N PRO A 72 -15.68 -18.75 -0.60
CA PRO A 72 -15.48 -18.86 -2.03
C PRO A 72 -16.45 -19.86 -2.65
N PRO A 73 -16.93 -19.62 -3.90
CA PRO A 73 -17.83 -20.53 -4.58
C PRO A 73 -17.16 -21.90 -4.77
N GLN A 74 -17.85 -22.95 -4.36
CA GLN A 74 -17.37 -24.33 -4.46
C GLN A 74 -17.92 -25.00 -5.73
N GLY A 75 -17.06 -25.72 -6.45
CA GLY A 75 -17.44 -26.53 -7.61
C GLY A 75 -16.27 -27.38 -8.08
N GLY A 76 -16.50 -28.66 -8.31
CA GLY A 76 -15.52 -29.61 -8.83
C GLY A 76 -16.16 -30.98 -9.12
N PRO A 77 -15.52 -31.86 -9.91
CA PRO A 77 -15.99 -33.23 -10.12
C PRO A 77 -15.94 -34.02 -8.81
N ASP A 78 -17.00 -34.77 -8.56
CA ASP A 78 -17.14 -35.65 -7.39
C ASP A 78 -15.95 -36.63 -7.31
N ALA A 79 -15.13 -36.55 -6.28
CA ALA A 79 -14.06 -37.50 -6.03
C ALA A 79 -14.70 -38.75 -5.42
N GLY A 80 -14.81 -39.79 -6.23
CA GLY A 80 -15.47 -41.05 -5.88
C GLY A 80 -15.09 -41.64 -4.52
N ASP A 81 -16.05 -42.28 -3.92
CA ASP A 81 -16.11 -42.86 -2.57
C ASP A 81 -14.91 -43.78 -2.26
N ILE A 82 -13.88 -43.23 -1.63
CA ILE A 82 -12.77 -43.99 -1.07
C ILE A 82 -13.24 -44.43 0.32
N GLY A 83 -13.50 -45.71 0.56
CA GLY A 83 -14.03 -46.40 1.73
C GLY A 83 -13.64 -45.90 3.14
N LEU A 84 -13.70 -44.61 3.38
CA LEU A 84 -13.47 -43.94 4.65
C LEU A 84 -14.73 -43.98 5.53
N SER A 85 -14.57 -43.96 6.85
CA SER A 85 -15.68 -43.80 7.78
C SER A 85 -16.38 -42.47 7.58
N VAL A 86 -17.66 -42.36 7.96
CA VAL A 86 -18.44 -41.09 7.82
C VAL A 86 -17.73 -39.91 8.51
N GLU A 87 -17.21 -40.12 9.72
CA GLU A 87 -16.48 -39.10 10.48
C GLU A 87 -15.18 -38.65 9.81
N SER A 88 -14.44 -39.56 9.18
CA SER A 88 -13.21 -39.19 8.46
C SER A 88 -13.49 -38.49 7.14
N ARG A 89 -14.63 -38.77 6.48
CA ARG A 89 -15.09 -38.04 5.29
C ARG A 89 -15.51 -36.58 5.62
N GLU A 90 -16.25 -36.40 6.71
CA GLU A 90 -16.64 -35.08 7.17
C GLU A 90 -15.42 -34.22 7.52
N LEU A 91 -14.43 -34.81 8.22
CA LEU A 91 -13.19 -34.11 8.57
C LEU A 91 -12.36 -33.74 7.32
N SER A 92 -12.26 -34.63 6.34
CA SER A 92 -11.59 -34.37 5.06
C SER A 92 -12.27 -33.24 4.31
N ALA A 93 -13.59 -33.25 4.20
CA ALA A 93 -14.36 -32.19 3.55
C ALA A 93 -14.16 -30.81 4.25
N MET A 94 -14.14 -30.79 5.58
CA MET A 94 -13.87 -29.57 6.35
C MET A 94 -12.44 -29.06 6.14
N LEU A 95 -11.45 -29.92 5.99
CA LEU A 95 -10.06 -29.56 5.69
C LEU A 95 -9.93 -28.99 4.28
N ASP A 96 -10.59 -29.61 3.30
CA ASP A 96 -10.59 -29.13 1.90
C ASP A 96 -11.26 -27.76 1.78
N GLU A 97 -12.41 -27.57 2.44
CA GLU A 97 -13.07 -26.26 2.54
C GLU A 97 -12.16 -25.21 3.17
N LEU A 98 -11.48 -25.56 4.27
CA LEU A 98 -10.57 -24.67 4.94
C LEU A 98 -9.38 -24.28 4.06
N ALA A 99 -8.82 -25.22 3.32
CA ALA A 99 -7.73 -24.99 2.38
C ALA A 99 -8.15 -23.99 1.29
N LEU A 100 -9.32 -24.21 0.67
CA LEU A 100 -9.88 -23.30 -0.34
C LEU A 100 -10.09 -21.89 0.21
N ARG A 101 -10.61 -21.78 1.44
CA ARG A 101 -10.78 -20.47 2.08
C ARG A 101 -9.45 -19.77 2.35
N ILE A 102 -8.42 -20.50 2.79
CA ILE A 102 -7.08 -19.94 3.02
C ILE A 102 -6.50 -19.43 1.70
N ASP A 103 -6.57 -20.22 0.63
CA ASP A 103 -6.03 -19.84 -0.68
C ASP A 103 -6.74 -18.61 -1.25
N ASP A 104 -8.05 -18.54 -1.14
CA ASP A 104 -8.85 -17.38 -1.55
C ASP A 104 -8.46 -16.12 -0.75
N ARG A 105 -8.35 -16.22 0.59
CA ARG A 105 -7.93 -15.09 1.43
C ARG A 105 -6.50 -14.64 1.13
N ALA A 106 -5.59 -15.57 0.88
CA ALA A 106 -4.22 -15.24 0.48
C ALA A 106 -4.19 -14.48 -0.86
N ALA A 107 -5.00 -14.89 -1.82
CA ALA A 107 -5.13 -14.21 -3.11
C ALA A 107 -5.70 -12.78 -2.94
N GLN A 108 -6.79 -12.62 -2.20
CA GLN A 108 -7.42 -11.30 -1.95
C GLN A 108 -6.48 -10.35 -1.21
N LEU A 109 -5.81 -10.82 -0.15
CA LEU A 109 -4.82 -10.02 0.59
C LEU A 109 -3.63 -9.62 -0.29
N GLY A 110 -3.15 -10.52 -1.17
CA GLY A 110 -2.08 -10.21 -2.11
C GLY A 110 -2.48 -9.15 -3.16
N VAL A 111 -3.74 -9.11 -3.58
CA VAL A 111 -4.25 -8.03 -4.45
C VAL A 111 -4.36 -6.73 -3.67
N LEU A 112 -4.92 -6.77 -2.47
CA LEU A 112 -5.07 -5.60 -1.59
C LEU A 112 -3.74 -4.93 -1.27
N ASP A 113 -2.71 -5.72 -0.93
CA ASP A 113 -1.34 -5.24 -0.70
C ASP A 113 -0.81 -4.47 -1.92
N ARG A 114 -0.96 -5.01 -3.13
CA ARG A 114 -0.56 -4.33 -4.38
C ARG A 114 -1.34 -3.03 -4.64
N VAL A 115 -2.64 -3.01 -4.33
CA VAL A 115 -3.47 -1.80 -4.47
C VAL A 115 -3.02 -0.73 -3.49
N MET A 116 -2.80 -1.08 -2.22
CA MET A 116 -2.33 -0.17 -1.19
C MET A 116 -0.92 0.38 -1.50
N ALA A 117 0.00 -0.48 -1.93
CA ALA A 117 1.33 -0.05 -2.36
C ALA A 117 1.28 0.94 -3.54
N ARG A 118 0.43 0.68 -4.54
CA ARG A 118 0.22 1.62 -5.66
C ARG A 118 -0.39 2.94 -5.21
N ARG A 119 -1.31 2.91 -4.25
CA ARG A 119 -1.95 4.11 -3.71
C ARG A 119 -0.94 4.96 -2.94
N SER A 120 -0.17 4.34 -2.04
CA SER A 120 0.91 5.00 -1.32
C SER A 120 1.92 5.67 -2.27
N LEU A 121 2.39 4.95 -3.30
CA LEU A 121 3.27 5.52 -4.31
C LEU A 121 2.62 6.70 -5.07
N ARG A 122 1.34 6.60 -5.40
CA ARG A 122 0.61 7.68 -6.08
C ARG A 122 0.47 8.92 -5.19
N ASP A 123 0.18 8.73 -3.90
CA ASP A 123 0.04 9.82 -2.94
C ASP A 123 1.38 10.52 -2.70
N GLU A 124 2.49 9.77 -2.66
CA GLU A 124 3.83 10.35 -2.59
C GLU A 124 4.22 11.12 -3.86
N GLN A 125 3.73 10.71 -5.03
CA GLN A 125 3.99 11.35 -6.32
C GLN A 125 3.07 12.53 -6.62
N ASN A 126 1.93 12.64 -5.93
CA ASN A 126 1.02 13.76 -6.11
C ASN A 126 1.54 15.00 -5.35
N PRO A 127 1.74 16.13 -6.04
CA PRO A 127 2.09 17.40 -5.39
C PRO A 127 1.02 17.79 -4.37
N GLU A 128 1.42 17.95 -3.12
CA GLU A 128 0.55 18.35 -2.03
C GLU A 128 1.33 19.09 -0.96
N GLY A 129 0.70 20.11 -0.35
CA GLY A 129 1.32 20.92 0.68
C GLY A 129 2.18 22.05 0.12
N ARG A 130 2.77 22.85 1.01
CA ARG A 130 3.54 24.04 0.66
C ARG A 130 5.01 23.70 0.38
N PRO A 131 5.66 24.37 -0.59
CA PRO A 131 7.09 24.20 -0.85
C PRO A 131 7.99 24.86 0.22
N ILE A 132 7.42 25.33 1.32
CA ILE A 132 8.12 25.99 2.44
C ILE A 132 7.53 25.58 3.77
N ARG A 133 8.35 25.55 4.84
CA ARG A 133 7.88 25.27 6.21
C ARG A 133 7.24 26.49 6.86
N SER A 134 7.79 27.67 6.61
CA SER A 134 7.33 28.94 7.19
C SER A 134 7.35 30.03 6.13
N GLY A 135 6.41 30.97 6.23
CA GLY A 135 6.22 32.05 5.25
C GLY A 135 4.75 32.12 4.80
N TRP A 136 4.50 32.92 3.79
CA TRP A 136 3.14 33.19 3.31
C TRP A 136 3.07 33.21 1.79
N LEU A 137 1.88 32.98 1.23
CA LEU A 137 1.59 33.11 -0.19
C LEU A 137 1.58 34.63 -0.53
N SER A 138 2.59 35.10 -1.25
CA SER A 138 2.78 36.49 -1.58
C SER A 138 2.20 36.89 -2.95
N SER A 139 2.04 35.92 -3.87
CA SER A 139 1.44 36.21 -5.18
C SER A 139 0.74 34.97 -5.77
N TYR A 140 -0.42 35.23 -6.35
CA TYR A 140 -1.30 34.21 -6.95
C TYR A 140 -1.00 33.94 -8.42
N TYR A 141 -1.45 32.81 -8.90
CA TYR A 141 -1.49 32.44 -10.32
C TYR A 141 -2.51 33.29 -11.08
N GLY A 142 -2.16 33.78 -12.27
CA GLY A 142 -3.08 34.52 -13.14
C GLY A 142 -2.59 35.87 -13.55
N LYS A 143 -3.50 36.74 -14.04
CA LYS A 143 -3.17 38.10 -14.49
C LYS A 143 -2.87 39.01 -13.30
N ARG A 144 -1.70 39.66 -13.30
CA ARG A 144 -1.28 40.64 -12.31
C ARG A 144 -0.44 41.75 -12.94
N ALA A 145 -0.31 42.87 -12.27
CA ALA A 145 0.69 43.89 -12.65
C ALA A 145 2.10 43.32 -12.45
N ASP A 146 2.94 43.44 -13.48
CA ASP A 146 4.35 43.04 -13.39
C ASP A 146 5.08 43.98 -12.44
N PRO A 147 5.77 43.48 -11.39
CA PRO A 147 6.36 44.31 -10.35
C PRO A 147 7.51 45.20 -10.84
N PHE A 148 8.04 44.96 -12.03
CA PHE A 148 9.14 45.73 -12.62
C PHE A 148 8.68 46.79 -13.65
N THR A 149 7.61 46.49 -14.38
CA THR A 149 7.15 47.34 -15.50
C THR A 149 5.78 47.94 -15.28
N GLY A 150 5.03 47.52 -14.26
CA GLY A 150 3.65 47.90 -14.01
C GLY A 150 2.62 47.38 -15.04
N LYS A 151 3.07 46.77 -16.14
CA LYS A 151 2.18 46.29 -17.20
C LYS A 151 1.49 44.99 -16.78
N GLN A 152 0.27 44.73 -17.27
CA GLN A 152 -0.44 43.50 -17.06
C GLN A 152 0.32 42.30 -17.66
N LYS A 153 0.64 41.30 -16.84
CA LYS A 153 1.33 40.09 -17.22
C LYS A 153 0.69 38.88 -16.57
N PHE A 154 0.74 37.75 -17.24
CA PHE A 154 0.25 36.48 -16.68
C PHE A 154 1.34 35.81 -15.84
N HIS A 155 1.03 35.54 -14.57
CA HIS A 155 1.86 34.79 -13.63
C HIS A 155 1.55 33.32 -13.73
N HIS A 156 2.53 32.54 -14.16
CA HIS A 156 2.35 31.10 -14.45
C HIS A 156 2.61 30.19 -13.25
N GLY A 157 2.82 30.76 -12.08
CA GLY A 157 3.07 30.07 -10.82
C GLY A 157 2.41 30.79 -9.65
N VAL A 158 2.81 30.40 -8.46
CA VAL A 158 2.52 31.12 -7.21
C VAL A 158 3.84 31.42 -6.52
N ASP A 159 3.87 32.54 -5.78
CA ASP A 159 5.07 32.97 -5.05
C ASP A 159 4.84 32.81 -3.55
N PHE A 160 5.74 32.11 -2.86
CA PHE A 160 5.75 31.97 -1.41
C PHE A 160 6.95 32.74 -0.86
N ALA A 161 6.69 33.85 -0.15
CA ALA A 161 7.72 34.65 0.49
C ALA A 161 8.13 34.06 1.84
N GLY A 162 9.41 34.20 2.17
CA GLY A 162 10.00 33.73 3.41
C GLY A 162 11.37 34.34 3.67
N SER A 163 12.09 33.81 4.64
CA SER A 163 13.44 34.27 4.95
C SER A 163 14.45 33.74 3.93
N ALA A 164 15.40 34.58 3.51
CA ALA A 164 16.52 34.14 2.69
C ALA A 164 17.29 33.03 3.40
N GLY A 165 17.70 31.98 2.65
CA GLY A 165 18.39 30.82 3.16
C GLY A 165 17.48 29.75 3.82
N SER A 166 16.16 30.00 3.92
CA SER A 166 15.24 28.97 4.39
C SER A 166 15.08 27.84 3.36
N GLU A 167 14.78 26.62 3.86
CA GLU A 167 14.60 25.44 3.01
C GLU A 167 13.42 25.57 2.07
N VAL A 168 13.63 25.20 0.81
CA VAL A 168 12.59 24.95 -0.20
C VAL A 168 12.42 23.46 -0.33
N LEU A 169 11.18 22.98 -0.19
CA LEU A 169 10.85 21.55 -0.06
C LEU A 169 10.20 21.03 -1.33
N ALA A 170 10.53 19.78 -1.67
CA ALA A 170 9.80 19.03 -2.68
C ALA A 170 8.38 18.75 -2.19
N VAL A 171 7.36 19.15 -2.94
CA VAL A 171 5.94 18.92 -2.56
C VAL A 171 5.44 17.51 -2.88
N ALA A 172 6.25 16.70 -3.58
CA ALA A 172 6.02 15.29 -3.87
C ALA A 172 7.33 14.59 -4.16
N SER A 173 7.34 13.26 -4.05
CA SER A 173 8.46 12.41 -4.44
C SER A 173 8.64 12.40 -5.97
N GLY A 174 9.88 12.29 -6.46
CA GLY A 174 10.17 12.31 -7.88
C GLY A 174 11.65 12.30 -8.22
N VAL A 175 11.96 12.53 -9.50
CA VAL A 175 13.34 12.61 -10.02
C VAL A 175 13.63 14.04 -10.46
N VAL A 176 14.77 14.57 -10.07
CA VAL A 176 15.25 15.91 -10.47
C VAL A 176 15.60 15.88 -11.96
N THR A 177 14.89 16.69 -12.74
CA THR A 177 15.12 16.82 -14.20
C THR A 177 15.91 18.07 -14.56
N TYR A 178 15.99 19.04 -13.64
CA TYR A 178 16.82 20.24 -13.79
C TYR A 178 17.28 20.76 -12.43
N SER A 179 18.53 21.22 -12.34
CA SER A 179 19.08 21.89 -11.16
C SER A 179 20.17 22.85 -11.61
N GLY A 180 20.00 24.18 -11.39
CA GLY A 180 20.96 25.21 -11.74
C GLY A 180 20.33 26.53 -12.21
N ASP A 181 21.14 27.43 -12.80
CA ASP A 181 20.68 28.74 -13.30
C ASP A 181 19.87 28.62 -14.59
N ARG A 182 18.71 29.28 -14.63
CA ARG A 182 17.81 29.30 -15.80
C ARG A 182 17.18 30.65 -16.03
N ARG A 183 17.86 31.53 -16.77
CA ARG A 183 17.37 32.89 -17.19
C ARG A 183 16.60 33.59 -16.07
N ALA A 184 15.32 33.95 -16.35
CA ALA A 184 14.45 34.70 -15.42
C ALA A 184 14.15 33.98 -14.10
N TYR A 185 14.26 32.66 -14.04
CA TYR A 185 14.04 31.86 -12.82
C TYR A 185 15.21 31.95 -11.82
N GLY A 186 16.41 32.41 -12.27
CA GLY A 186 17.63 32.27 -11.47
C GLY A 186 17.94 30.81 -11.20
N ASN A 187 18.49 30.47 -10.04
CA ASN A 187 18.68 29.08 -9.65
C ASN A 187 17.33 28.40 -9.46
N MET A 188 17.14 27.30 -10.18
CA MET A 188 15.87 26.58 -10.26
C MET A 188 16.09 25.06 -10.10
N VAL A 189 15.19 24.42 -9.38
CA VAL A 189 15.04 22.97 -9.38
C VAL A 189 13.75 22.61 -10.10
N GLU A 190 13.81 21.55 -10.94
CA GLU A 190 12.63 20.93 -11.56
C GLU A 190 12.58 19.47 -11.17
N VAL A 191 11.43 19.00 -10.69
CA VAL A 191 11.21 17.62 -10.26
C VAL A 191 10.09 17.01 -11.09
N ASN A 192 10.35 15.85 -11.69
CA ASN A 192 9.36 15.04 -12.40
C ASN A 192 8.81 13.98 -11.44
N HIS A 193 7.50 14.02 -11.17
CA HIS A 193 6.81 13.14 -10.25
C HIS A 193 6.18 11.90 -10.93
N GLY A 194 6.37 11.78 -12.26
CA GLY A 194 5.63 10.80 -13.04
C GLY A 194 4.22 11.29 -13.43
N ASN A 195 3.44 10.44 -14.10
CA ASN A 195 2.05 10.72 -14.50
C ASN A 195 1.82 12.09 -15.20
N GLY A 196 2.88 12.63 -15.85
CA GLY A 196 2.86 13.92 -16.52
C GLY A 196 2.90 15.13 -15.59
N LEU A 197 3.18 14.93 -14.29
CA LEU A 197 3.30 16.00 -13.29
C LEU A 197 4.76 16.39 -13.09
N ILE A 198 5.01 17.69 -13.19
CA ILE A 198 6.33 18.31 -12.97
C ILE A 198 6.14 19.53 -12.10
N THR A 199 7.04 19.75 -11.14
CA THR A 199 7.09 20.98 -10.33
C THR A 199 8.40 21.71 -10.56
N ARG A 200 8.35 23.06 -10.45
CA ARG A 200 9.49 23.96 -10.57
C ARG A 200 9.57 24.89 -9.38
N TYR A 201 10.79 25.10 -8.92
CA TYR A 201 11.12 25.93 -7.75
C TYR A 201 12.20 26.92 -8.15
N GLY A 202 11.80 28.19 -8.41
CA GLY A 202 12.69 29.24 -8.90
C GLY A 202 13.14 30.19 -7.81
N HIS A 203 14.09 31.06 -8.17
CA HIS A 203 14.69 32.14 -7.37
C HIS A 203 15.50 31.65 -6.17
N ALA A 204 15.93 30.37 -6.19
CA ALA A 204 16.77 29.81 -5.13
C ALA A 204 18.11 30.58 -5.04
N ASP A 205 18.64 30.67 -3.83
CA ASP A 205 20.03 31.07 -3.60
C ASP A 205 20.98 30.00 -4.10
N SER A 206 20.72 28.76 -3.70
CA SER A 206 21.47 27.60 -4.11
C SER A 206 20.57 26.38 -4.21
N THR A 207 20.95 25.40 -5.07
CA THR A 207 20.30 24.10 -5.18
C THR A 207 21.04 23.08 -4.33
N LEU A 208 20.29 22.20 -3.65
CA LEU A 208 20.81 21.16 -2.76
C LEU A 208 20.82 19.77 -3.40
N VAL A 209 20.29 19.65 -4.63
CA VAL A 209 20.12 18.38 -5.35
C VAL A 209 20.66 18.50 -6.78
N GLN A 210 21.00 17.35 -7.39
CA GLN A 210 21.55 17.24 -8.73
C GLN A 210 20.57 16.56 -9.69
N VAL A 211 20.72 16.82 -11.00
CA VAL A 211 19.95 16.16 -12.07
C VAL A 211 20.15 14.64 -11.99
N GLY A 212 19.05 13.89 -12.04
CA GLY A 212 19.01 12.43 -11.92
C GLY A 212 18.82 11.93 -10.48
N GLU A 213 18.93 12.79 -9.48
CA GLU A 213 18.71 12.44 -8.08
C GLU A 213 17.21 12.21 -7.81
N THR A 214 16.89 11.18 -7.00
CA THR A 214 15.55 10.93 -6.50
C THR A 214 15.33 11.71 -5.22
N VAL A 215 14.21 12.43 -5.13
CA VAL A 215 13.79 13.18 -3.95
C VAL A 215 12.49 12.64 -3.39
N THR A 216 12.33 12.75 -2.08
CA THR A 216 11.10 12.39 -1.36
C THR A 216 10.28 13.62 -1.02
N LYS A 217 8.96 13.47 -0.86
CA LYS A 217 8.06 14.54 -0.40
C LYS A 217 8.56 15.12 0.93
N GLY A 218 8.69 16.45 1.01
CA GLY A 218 9.20 17.14 2.20
C GLY A 218 10.72 17.25 2.30
N GLN A 219 11.48 16.68 1.37
CA GLN A 219 12.94 16.83 1.30
C GLN A 219 13.31 18.25 0.91
N ALA A 220 14.33 18.83 1.58
CA ALA A 220 14.93 20.10 1.17
C ALA A 220 15.69 19.91 -0.16
N ILE A 221 15.33 20.71 -1.18
CA ILE A 221 15.91 20.65 -2.53
C ILE A 221 16.65 21.92 -2.94
N ALA A 222 16.39 23.03 -2.24
CA ALA A 222 17.05 24.30 -2.49
C ALA A 222 16.99 25.19 -1.23
N LEU A 223 17.76 26.26 -1.23
CA LEU A 223 17.65 27.35 -0.25
C LEU A 223 16.98 28.57 -0.90
N MET A 224 16.04 29.17 -0.18
CA MET A 224 15.29 30.35 -0.66
C MET A 224 16.22 31.50 -0.90
N GLY A 225 16.11 32.15 -2.06
CA GLY A 225 16.88 33.30 -2.45
C GLY A 225 16.07 34.35 -3.18
N SER A 226 16.77 35.17 -3.96
CA SER A 226 16.19 36.22 -4.81
C SER A 226 16.96 36.31 -6.12
N THR A 227 17.45 35.17 -6.65
CA THR A 227 18.20 35.10 -7.90
C THR A 227 17.30 35.28 -9.13
N GLY A 228 17.86 35.67 -10.26
CA GLY A 228 17.09 35.89 -11.48
C GLY A 228 16.20 37.14 -11.40
N ARG A 229 14.95 37.04 -11.91
CA ARG A 229 14.00 38.14 -11.93
C ARG A 229 13.12 38.13 -10.68
N SER A 230 13.63 38.60 -9.56
CA SER A 230 12.98 38.60 -8.26
C SER A 230 13.07 39.99 -7.60
N THR A 231 12.11 40.37 -6.79
CA THR A 231 12.08 41.63 -6.02
C THR A 231 12.46 41.46 -4.54
N GLY A 232 12.65 40.22 -4.09
CA GLY A 232 13.00 39.89 -2.73
C GLY A 232 12.91 38.39 -2.47
N PRO A 233 13.32 37.88 -1.30
CA PRO A 233 13.38 36.44 -1.02
C PRO A 233 12.02 35.78 -1.11
N HIS A 234 11.86 34.84 -2.05
CA HIS A 234 10.69 34.00 -2.22
C HIS A 234 11.02 32.78 -3.09
N VAL A 235 10.18 31.76 -3.05
CA VAL A 235 10.17 30.67 -4.04
C VAL A 235 9.06 30.93 -5.04
N HIS A 236 9.39 30.97 -6.32
CA HIS A 236 8.43 30.90 -7.42
C HIS A 236 8.12 29.45 -7.73
N PHE A 237 6.88 29.04 -7.50
CA PHE A 237 6.45 27.65 -7.61
C PHE A 237 5.48 27.44 -8.78
N GLU A 238 5.81 26.53 -9.69
CA GLU A 238 4.97 26.16 -10.82
C GLU A 238 4.63 24.66 -10.78
N VAL A 239 3.44 24.33 -11.26
CA VAL A 239 3.02 22.94 -11.56
C VAL A 239 2.73 22.83 -13.06
N LEU A 240 3.29 21.81 -13.68
CA LEU A 240 3.00 21.44 -15.06
C LEU A 240 2.28 20.09 -15.07
N LYS A 241 1.20 19.99 -15.85
CA LYS A 241 0.50 18.76 -16.13
C LYS A 241 0.53 18.51 -17.62
N ASN A 242 1.13 17.39 -18.04
CA ASN A 242 1.31 17.03 -19.46
C ASN A 242 1.97 18.18 -20.27
N GLY A 243 3.03 18.77 -19.70
CA GLY A 243 3.79 19.87 -20.30
C GLY A 243 3.13 21.26 -20.26
N ARG A 244 1.91 21.38 -19.76
CA ARG A 244 1.19 22.65 -19.67
C ARG A 244 1.20 23.18 -18.23
N LYS A 245 1.53 24.47 -18.05
CA LYS A 245 1.47 25.13 -16.75
C LYS A 245 0.02 25.25 -16.29
N VAL A 246 -0.27 24.79 -15.08
CA VAL A 246 -1.59 24.80 -14.45
C VAL A 246 -1.56 25.62 -13.17
N ASN A 247 -2.73 26.00 -12.62
CA ASN A 247 -2.81 26.71 -11.37
C ASN A 247 -2.30 25.84 -10.20
N PRO A 248 -1.17 26.20 -9.55
CA PRO A 248 -0.58 25.40 -8.49
C PRO A 248 -1.44 25.29 -7.23
N LEU A 249 -2.34 26.23 -6.97
CA LEU A 249 -3.20 26.24 -5.78
C LEU A 249 -4.16 25.05 -5.72
N LYS A 250 -4.35 24.34 -6.84
CA LYS A 250 -5.13 23.07 -6.86
C LYS A 250 -4.37 21.90 -6.22
N TYR A 251 -3.05 22.04 -6.06
CA TYR A 251 -2.14 21.01 -5.56
C TYR A 251 -1.56 21.38 -4.20
N VAL A 252 -1.33 22.67 -3.96
CA VAL A 252 -0.72 23.17 -2.72
C VAL A 252 -1.74 24.04 -2.00
N GLN A 253 -2.65 23.42 -1.27
CA GLN A 253 -3.60 24.18 -0.46
C GLN A 253 -2.85 24.96 0.63
N PRO A 254 -3.27 26.21 0.94
CA PRO A 254 -2.63 27.04 1.96
C PRO A 254 -2.78 26.50 3.37
#